data_6be93fc4a14313486f96b4471cea6d6f
#
_entry.id   6be93fc4a14313486f96b4471cea6d6f
#
_cell.length_a   1.000
_cell.length_b   1.000
_cell.length_c   1.000
_cell.angle_alpha   90.00
_cell.angle_beta   90.00
_cell.angle_gamma   90.00
#
_symmetry.space_group_name_H-M   'P 1'
#
loop_
_entity.id
_entity.type
_entity.pdbx_description
1 polymer ?
#
loop_
_entity_poly.entity_id
_entity_poly.type
_entity_poly.pdbx_seq_one_letter_code
_entity_poly.pdbx_strand_id
1 'polypeptide(L)'
;MAISSKVYQFLVGLFASLGSMVFGYDLGVIAGVIEAKTFINEFHPNDDQTGLIVSLFTGGAFVGAALAAPTADYYGRRATLFVGAVVFLIGGIVQTAAQGLSFLWGGRFVAGLGVGFLLAHPSIRGRVTALQQFMLGMGAFLAAWITYGTFVGATTNSGQWRIPLAIQNVPAMILAALIWLFPESPRWLISKDKNDLGLKTLAVLHSSGDTSDAWLEASSYLELFKSKNTFRRVFLCCAVQASIQMTGVAAIQYYAPTIYGQIGISPSKTLMYQGISNAFALLGEMSCMSFIDKLGRRWTMIGGMLAQMCTFLIATILLAKFKPEDNEKGKKAAQWAFIVITCWLFNFIFSATSGSLSWIIPSEVFDTRTRAKGVSLATMTSFAFNTMIGQVVPRGMSHAGYRFYYLFVICNFTNALFFYLFLPETSCIPLEDMNAVFNDSWLVPGTSKKQEAVRRQDVEAEAVFSKDTNKTEAIHGE
;
A
#
# COMPACT_ATOMS: atom_id res chain seq x y z
N MET A 1 23.38 -14.23 24.16
CA MET A 1 22.11 -14.93 23.87
C MET A 1 21.92 -14.94 22.36
N ALA A 2 21.90 -16.11 21.73
CA ALA A 2 21.63 -16.20 20.29
C ALA A 2 20.13 -15.93 20.07
N ILE A 3 19.80 -14.87 19.34
CA ILE A 3 18.42 -14.55 18.93
C ILE A 3 17.93 -15.72 18.08
N SER A 4 16.72 -16.25 18.34
CA SER A 4 16.19 -17.32 17.50
C SER A 4 16.02 -16.83 16.05
N SER A 5 16.27 -17.70 15.07
CA SER A 5 16.20 -17.37 13.63
C SER A 5 14.83 -16.74 13.25
N LYS A 6 13.74 -17.22 13.85
CA LYS A 6 12.37 -16.67 13.64
C LYS A 6 12.24 -15.23 14.11
N VAL A 7 12.80 -14.89 15.29
CA VAL A 7 12.79 -13.52 15.83
C VAL A 7 13.66 -12.61 14.98
N TYR A 8 14.81 -13.09 14.52
CA TYR A 8 15.69 -12.32 13.64
C TYR A 8 15.04 -12.02 12.29
N GLN A 9 14.38 -13.01 11.65
CA GLN A 9 13.60 -12.80 10.43
C GLN A 9 12.47 -11.77 10.63
N PHE A 10 11.76 -11.85 11.75
CA PHE A 10 10.71 -10.88 12.09
C PHE A 10 11.29 -9.46 12.23
N LEU A 11 12.41 -9.30 12.93
CA LEU A 11 13.09 -8.00 13.10
C LEU A 11 13.56 -7.42 11.75
N VAL A 12 14.13 -8.24 10.86
CA VAL A 12 14.51 -7.84 9.50
C VAL A 12 13.27 -7.39 8.71
N GLY A 13 12.19 -8.14 8.79
CA GLY A 13 10.91 -7.81 8.14
C GLY A 13 10.31 -6.51 8.69
N LEU A 14 10.29 -6.34 10.00
CA LEU A 14 9.81 -5.14 10.68
C LEU A 14 10.62 -3.91 10.26
N PHE A 15 11.94 -4.04 10.25
CA PHE A 15 12.84 -2.97 9.84
C PHE A 15 12.65 -2.59 8.36
N ALA A 16 12.55 -3.58 7.46
CA ALA A 16 12.26 -3.35 6.05
C ALA A 16 10.90 -2.66 5.84
N SER A 17 9.93 -2.90 6.72
CA SER A 17 8.61 -2.29 6.69
C SER A 17 8.59 -0.82 7.12
N LEU A 18 9.68 -0.27 7.68
CA LEU A 18 9.79 1.17 7.96
C LEU A 18 9.68 2.02 6.69
N GLY A 19 10.11 1.49 5.53
CA GLY A 19 9.90 2.16 4.24
C GLY A 19 8.42 2.37 3.92
N SER A 20 7.58 1.38 4.23
CA SER A 20 6.12 1.51 4.09
C SER A 20 5.53 2.49 5.10
N MET A 21 6.07 2.55 6.31
CA MET A 21 5.68 3.54 7.33
C MET A 21 6.00 4.97 6.89
N VAL A 22 7.14 5.20 6.24
CA VAL A 22 7.51 6.51 5.64
C VAL A 22 6.45 6.95 4.64
N PHE A 23 6.07 6.05 3.72
CA PHE A 23 5.04 6.32 2.72
C PHE A 23 3.66 6.57 3.35
N GLY A 24 3.25 5.73 4.31
CA GLY A 24 1.99 5.89 5.01
C GLY A 24 1.91 7.21 5.78
N TYR A 25 3.00 7.62 6.42
CA TYR A 25 3.07 8.91 7.10
C TYR A 25 2.86 10.07 6.12
N ASP A 26 3.52 10.05 4.97
CA ASP A 26 3.36 11.09 3.94
C ASP A 26 1.93 11.16 3.40
N LEU A 27 1.28 10.00 3.18
CA LEU A 27 -0.14 9.96 2.80
C LEU A 27 -1.06 10.63 3.83
N GLY A 28 -0.77 10.42 5.11
CA GLY A 28 -1.60 10.96 6.21
C GLY A 28 -1.34 12.42 6.51
N VAL A 29 -0.11 12.92 6.32
CA VAL A 29 0.27 14.28 6.72
C VAL A 29 -0.24 15.34 5.75
N ILE A 30 -0.26 15.04 4.45
CA ILE A 30 -0.47 16.07 3.43
C ILE A 30 -1.89 16.65 3.45
N ALA A 31 -2.90 15.84 3.75
CA ALA A 31 -4.27 16.28 3.85
C ALA A 31 -4.46 17.39 4.90
N GLY A 32 -3.79 17.25 6.04
CA GLY A 32 -3.87 18.26 7.10
C GLY A 32 -2.97 19.47 6.85
N VAL A 33 -1.86 19.31 6.14
CA VAL A 33 -0.98 20.43 5.76
C VAL A 33 -1.68 21.37 4.78
N ILE A 34 -2.35 20.84 3.76
CA ILE A 34 -3.08 21.64 2.76
C ILE A 34 -4.19 22.47 3.39
N GLU A 35 -4.83 21.96 4.45
CA GLU A 35 -5.93 22.64 5.15
C GLU A 35 -5.46 23.52 6.33
N ALA A 36 -4.16 23.51 6.63
CA ALA A 36 -3.65 24.34 7.71
C ALA A 36 -3.85 25.84 7.38
N LYS A 37 -4.51 26.57 8.27
CA LYS A 37 -4.80 28.00 8.07
C LYS A 37 -3.54 28.82 7.81
N THR A 38 -2.46 28.52 8.52
CA THR A 38 -1.18 29.19 8.34
C THR A 38 -0.56 28.87 6.98
N PHE A 39 -0.74 27.67 6.45
CA PHE A 39 -0.31 27.29 5.11
C PHE A 39 -1.12 28.02 4.01
N ILE A 40 -2.45 28.04 4.14
CA ILE A 40 -3.33 28.73 3.19
C ILE A 40 -3.03 30.25 3.18
N ASN A 41 -2.83 30.86 4.34
CA ASN A 41 -2.52 32.29 4.44
C ASN A 41 -1.12 32.65 3.93
N GLU A 42 -0.15 31.72 3.98
CA GLU A 42 1.23 31.93 3.53
C GLU A 42 1.36 31.77 2.00
N PHE A 43 0.67 30.77 1.43
CA PHE A 43 0.89 30.37 0.03
C PHE A 43 -0.30 30.62 -0.91
N HIS A 44 -1.51 30.81 -0.40
CA HIS A 44 -2.75 31.00 -1.19
C HIS A 44 -2.88 30.04 -2.38
N PRO A 45 -2.73 28.71 -2.21
CA PRO A 45 -2.72 27.78 -3.33
C PRO A 45 -4.10 27.70 -3.98
N ASN A 46 -4.14 27.66 -5.31
CA ASN A 46 -5.34 27.33 -6.07
C ASN A 46 -5.51 25.80 -6.17
N ASP A 47 -6.66 25.34 -6.71
CA ASP A 47 -6.97 23.90 -6.84
C ASP A 47 -5.91 23.14 -7.63
N ASP A 48 -5.37 23.74 -8.69
CA ASP A 48 -4.33 23.14 -9.52
C ASP A 48 -3.01 22.98 -8.77
N GLN A 49 -2.64 24.01 -8.02
CA GLN A 49 -1.43 24.02 -7.21
C GLN A 49 -1.52 23.01 -6.06
N THR A 50 -2.71 22.88 -5.48
CA THR A 50 -3.01 21.88 -4.46
C THR A 50 -2.91 20.46 -5.05
N GLY A 51 -3.45 20.24 -6.23
CA GLY A 51 -3.29 18.98 -6.96
C GLY A 51 -1.81 18.65 -7.27
N LEU A 52 -1.00 19.66 -7.63
CA LEU A 52 0.44 19.48 -7.86
C LEU A 52 1.21 19.07 -6.59
N ILE A 53 0.83 19.59 -5.41
CA ILE A 53 1.45 19.20 -4.14
C ILE A 53 1.31 17.68 -3.91
N VAL A 54 0.17 17.10 -4.25
CA VAL A 54 -0.09 15.66 -4.10
C VAL A 54 0.55 14.87 -5.23
N SER A 55 0.31 15.27 -6.48
CA SER A 55 0.69 14.50 -7.67
C SER A 55 2.20 14.46 -7.91
N LEU A 56 2.96 15.49 -7.57
CA LEU A 56 4.42 15.49 -7.72
C LEU A 56 5.11 14.48 -6.81
N PHE A 57 4.59 14.24 -5.63
CA PHE A 57 5.14 13.19 -4.76
C PHE A 57 4.96 11.81 -5.37
N THR A 58 3.76 11.49 -5.83
CA THR A 58 3.47 10.20 -6.45
C THR A 58 4.13 10.05 -7.82
N GLY A 59 4.28 11.16 -8.57
CA GLY A 59 5.08 11.20 -9.80
C GLY A 59 6.57 10.93 -9.55
N GLY A 60 7.14 11.49 -8.48
CA GLY A 60 8.49 11.16 -8.00
C GLY A 60 8.62 9.68 -7.63
N ALA A 61 7.62 9.14 -6.92
CA ALA A 61 7.59 7.73 -6.52
C ALA A 61 7.50 6.77 -7.73
N PHE A 62 6.79 7.16 -8.79
CA PHE A 62 6.79 6.43 -10.05
C PHE A 62 8.20 6.30 -10.64
N VAL A 63 8.94 7.41 -10.72
CA VAL A 63 10.32 7.40 -11.23
C VAL A 63 11.24 6.60 -10.30
N GLY A 64 11.11 6.78 -8.98
CA GLY A 64 11.88 6.03 -7.99
C GLY A 64 11.64 4.52 -8.08
N ALA A 65 10.39 4.09 -8.26
CA ALA A 65 10.05 2.68 -8.45
C ALA A 65 10.64 2.09 -9.75
N ALA A 66 10.69 2.87 -10.82
CA ALA A 66 11.34 2.47 -12.08
C ALA A 66 12.84 2.23 -11.90
N LEU A 67 13.50 3.07 -11.11
CA LEU A 67 14.93 2.99 -10.85
C LEU A 67 15.32 1.98 -9.78
N ALA A 68 14.38 1.58 -8.91
CA ALA A 68 14.64 0.73 -7.75
C ALA A 68 15.16 -0.66 -8.11
N ALA A 69 14.59 -1.33 -9.11
CA ALA A 69 15.03 -2.67 -9.49
C ALA A 69 16.42 -2.68 -10.14
N PRO A 70 16.75 -1.81 -11.13
CA PRO A 70 18.10 -1.72 -11.67
C PRO A 70 19.16 -1.39 -10.61
N THR A 71 18.87 -0.46 -9.70
CA THR A 71 19.81 -0.08 -8.64
C THR A 71 20.02 -1.20 -7.63
N ALA A 72 18.97 -1.96 -7.28
CA ALA A 72 19.06 -3.10 -6.39
C ALA A 72 19.84 -4.27 -7.00
N ASP A 73 19.72 -4.50 -8.30
CA ASP A 73 20.47 -5.53 -9.00
C ASP A 73 21.97 -5.15 -9.11
N TYR A 74 22.29 -3.84 -9.23
CA TYR A 74 23.66 -3.40 -9.39
C TYR A 74 24.39 -3.19 -8.06
N TYR A 75 23.80 -2.41 -7.14
CA TYR A 75 24.44 -1.99 -5.87
C TYR A 75 24.03 -2.84 -4.66
N GLY A 76 23.02 -3.68 -4.78
CA GLY A 76 22.45 -4.44 -3.68
C GLY A 76 21.26 -3.76 -3.01
N ARG A 77 20.52 -4.55 -2.23
CA ARG A 77 19.27 -4.08 -1.62
C ARG A 77 19.51 -3.09 -0.48
N ARG A 78 20.55 -3.32 0.34
CA ARG A 78 20.92 -2.40 1.43
C ARG A 78 21.25 -1.01 0.91
N ALA A 79 22.14 -0.93 -0.09
CA ALA A 79 22.55 0.33 -0.67
C ALA A 79 21.35 1.08 -1.31
N THR A 80 20.46 0.37 -1.99
CA THR A 80 19.27 0.97 -2.61
C THR A 80 18.32 1.53 -1.56
N LEU A 81 18.07 0.80 -0.46
CA LEU A 81 17.25 1.29 0.65
C LEU A 81 17.89 2.51 1.34
N PHE A 82 19.20 2.48 1.54
CA PHE A 82 19.93 3.61 2.11
C PHE A 82 19.81 4.87 1.24
N VAL A 83 20.06 4.73 -0.08
CA VAL A 83 19.91 5.83 -1.04
C VAL A 83 18.47 6.35 -1.04
N GLY A 84 17.48 5.46 -1.06
CA GLY A 84 16.06 5.84 -0.99
C GLY A 84 15.75 6.65 0.28
N ALA A 85 16.23 6.22 1.43
CA ALA A 85 16.04 6.92 2.70
C ALA A 85 16.72 8.29 2.70
N VAL A 86 17.96 8.40 2.21
CA VAL A 86 18.70 9.68 2.12
C VAL A 86 18.00 10.64 1.16
N VAL A 87 17.56 10.18 -0.02
CA VAL A 87 16.83 10.99 -0.99
C VAL A 87 15.51 11.49 -0.40
N PHE A 88 14.79 10.62 0.33
CA PHE A 88 13.57 11.03 1.05
C PHE A 88 13.87 12.12 2.10
N LEU A 89 14.93 11.95 2.90
CA LEU A 89 15.32 12.93 3.92
C LEU A 89 15.63 14.30 3.30
N ILE A 90 16.37 14.35 2.19
CA ILE A 90 16.64 15.58 1.47
C ILE A 90 15.32 16.25 1.04
N GLY A 91 14.42 15.50 0.42
CA GLY A 91 13.11 16.00 0.01
C GLY A 91 12.27 16.49 1.19
N GLY A 92 12.25 15.77 2.30
CA GLY A 92 11.54 16.13 3.52
C GLY A 92 12.09 17.40 4.20
N ILE A 93 13.41 17.59 4.21
CA ILE A 93 14.06 18.82 4.71
C ILE A 93 13.66 20.00 3.82
N VAL A 94 13.74 19.85 2.50
CA VAL A 94 13.35 20.91 1.54
C VAL A 94 11.87 21.30 1.72
N GLN A 95 10.98 20.33 1.91
CA GLN A 95 9.55 20.59 2.19
C GLN A 95 9.37 21.38 3.50
N THR A 96 10.04 20.96 4.55
CA THR A 96 9.93 21.59 5.88
C THR A 96 10.47 23.04 5.87
N ALA A 97 11.53 23.29 5.11
CA ALA A 97 12.17 24.59 4.97
C ALA A 97 11.55 25.47 3.88
N ALA A 98 10.46 25.03 3.23
CA ALA A 98 9.88 25.72 2.09
C ALA A 98 9.47 27.15 2.43
N GLN A 99 9.88 28.10 1.58
CA GLN A 99 9.51 29.52 1.62
C GLN A 99 8.60 29.91 0.45
N GLY A 100 8.30 28.96 -0.43
CA GLY A 100 7.42 29.13 -1.59
C GLY A 100 6.93 27.81 -2.13
N LEU A 101 5.84 27.80 -2.90
CA LEU A 101 5.25 26.59 -3.47
C LEU A 101 6.24 25.81 -4.34
N SER A 102 7.15 26.49 -5.08
CA SER A 102 8.15 25.82 -5.92
C SER A 102 9.11 24.95 -5.11
N PHE A 103 9.53 25.40 -3.92
CA PHE A 103 10.35 24.60 -3.00
C PHE A 103 9.58 23.40 -2.47
N LEU A 104 8.30 23.61 -2.13
CA LEU A 104 7.44 22.51 -1.68
C LEU A 104 7.26 21.46 -2.77
N TRP A 105 6.98 21.86 -4.01
CA TRP A 105 6.85 20.96 -5.16
C TRP A 105 8.13 20.18 -5.44
N GLY A 106 9.29 20.86 -5.46
CA GLY A 106 10.58 20.20 -5.63
C GLY A 106 10.88 19.20 -4.51
N GLY A 107 10.64 19.59 -3.26
CA GLY A 107 10.79 18.72 -2.10
C GLY A 107 9.85 17.51 -2.15
N ARG A 108 8.59 17.70 -2.59
CA ARG A 108 7.60 16.61 -2.80
C ARG A 108 8.09 15.61 -3.84
N PHE A 109 8.56 16.07 -5.00
CA PHE A 109 9.08 15.19 -6.04
C PHE A 109 10.31 14.39 -5.59
N VAL A 110 11.27 15.05 -4.91
CA VAL A 110 12.48 14.39 -4.40
C VAL A 110 12.14 13.37 -3.30
N ALA A 111 11.25 13.72 -2.36
CA ALA A 111 10.80 12.78 -1.34
C ALA A 111 10.06 11.58 -1.96
N GLY A 112 9.21 11.84 -2.95
CA GLY A 112 8.54 10.79 -3.73
C GLY A 112 9.54 9.83 -4.37
N LEU A 113 10.58 10.36 -5.03
CA LEU A 113 11.66 9.56 -5.61
C LEU A 113 12.26 8.60 -4.57
N GLY A 114 12.54 9.10 -3.36
CA GLY A 114 13.03 8.28 -2.24
C GLY A 114 12.08 7.17 -1.85
N VAL A 115 10.78 7.46 -1.73
CA VAL A 115 9.74 6.46 -1.42
C VAL A 115 9.64 5.39 -2.49
N GLY A 116 9.75 5.76 -3.77
CA GLY A 116 9.76 4.80 -4.88
C GLY A 116 10.87 3.76 -4.73
N PHE A 117 12.08 4.16 -4.31
CA PHE A 117 13.17 3.23 -3.97
C PHE A 117 12.81 2.33 -2.78
N LEU A 118 12.13 2.85 -1.77
CA LEU A 118 11.82 2.09 -0.56
C LEU A 118 10.73 1.04 -0.77
N LEU A 119 9.72 1.31 -1.61
CA LEU A 119 8.55 0.45 -1.78
C LEU A 119 8.69 -0.60 -2.88
N ALA A 120 9.52 -0.36 -3.91
CA ALA A 120 9.65 -1.26 -5.04
C ALA A 120 10.43 -2.55 -4.72
N HIS A 121 10.82 -2.76 -3.46
CA HIS A 121 11.52 -3.98 -3.04
C HIS A 121 10.53 -5.05 -2.57
N PRO A 122 10.43 -6.20 -3.26
CA PRO A 122 9.68 -7.33 -2.76
C PRO A 122 10.40 -7.86 -1.52
N SER A 123 9.84 -7.61 -0.37
CA SER A 123 10.24 -8.27 0.88
C SER A 123 9.70 -9.70 0.91
N ILE A 124 10.11 -10.43 1.92
CA ILE A 124 9.77 -11.83 2.18
C ILE A 124 8.24 -12.06 2.07
N ARG A 125 7.83 -13.24 1.58
CA ARG A 125 6.45 -13.65 1.30
C ARG A 125 5.50 -13.61 2.52
N GLY A 126 4.21 -13.46 2.23
CA GLY A 126 3.11 -13.76 3.14
C GLY A 126 2.99 -12.80 4.33
N ARG A 127 3.29 -13.25 5.53
CA ARG A 127 3.12 -12.47 6.77
C ARG A 127 3.90 -11.16 6.81
N VAL A 128 5.04 -11.08 6.10
CA VAL A 128 5.85 -9.85 6.05
C VAL A 128 5.23 -8.82 5.10
N THR A 129 4.54 -9.22 4.04
CA THR A 129 3.79 -8.30 3.19
C THR A 129 2.61 -7.68 3.96
N ALA A 130 1.93 -8.48 4.80
CA ALA A 130 0.89 -7.97 5.68
C ALA A 130 1.45 -6.99 6.73
N LEU A 131 2.67 -7.23 7.25
CA LEU A 131 3.35 -6.32 8.16
C LEU A 131 3.71 -4.99 7.47
N GLN A 132 4.10 -5.01 6.19
CA GLN A 132 4.35 -3.78 5.42
C GLN A 132 3.09 -2.93 5.30
N GLN A 133 1.94 -3.55 5.00
CA GLN A 133 0.67 -2.84 4.92
C GLN A 133 0.27 -2.27 6.28
N PHE A 134 0.41 -3.04 7.35
CA PHE A 134 0.17 -2.57 8.71
C PHE A 134 1.07 -1.37 9.09
N MET A 135 2.36 -1.40 8.73
CA MET A 135 3.26 -0.27 8.96
C MET A 135 2.89 0.98 8.14
N LEU A 136 2.34 0.79 6.94
CA LEU A 136 1.79 1.88 6.13
C LEU A 136 0.61 2.55 6.86
N GLY A 137 -0.35 1.75 7.32
CA GLY A 137 -1.50 2.26 8.09
C GLY A 137 -1.07 2.92 9.40
N MET A 138 -0.07 2.37 10.10
CA MET A 138 0.50 2.97 11.31
C MET A 138 1.12 4.34 11.02
N GLY A 139 1.83 4.49 9.89
CA GLY A 139 2.38 5.77 9.45
C GLY A 139 1.28 6.82 9.24
N ALA A 140 0.23 6.46 8.52
CA ALA A 140 -0.92 7.34 8.27
C ALA A 140 -1.67 7.70 9.55
N PHE A 141 -1.83 6.76 10.47
CA PHE A 141 -2.44 6.99 11.77
C PHE A 141 -1.64 8.01 12.61
N LEU A 142 -0.33 7.80 12.74
CA LEU A 142 0.54 8.73 13.48
C LEU A 142 0.53 10.13 12.84
N ALA A 143 0.62 10.22 11.52
CA ALA A 143 0.59 11.49 10.80
C ALA A 143 -0.68 12.29 11.08
N ALA A 144 -1.84 11.64 11.04
CA ALA A 144 -3.11 12.31 11.28
C ALA A 144 -3.23 12.89 12.71
N TRP A 145 -2.81 12.13 13.73
CA TRP A 145 -2.85 12.59 15.12
C TRP A 145 -1.80 13.66 15.42
N ILE A 146 -0.61 13.57 14.84
CA ILE A 146 0.44 14.60 14.95
C ILE A 146 -0.06 15.89 14.29
N THR A 147 -0.63 15.81 13.09
CA THR A 147 -1.19 16.96 12.38
C THR A 147 -2.36 17.59 13.14
N TYR A 148 -3.25 16.78 13.73
CA TYR A 148 -4.31 17.29 14.60
C TYR A 148 -3.73 18.02 15.83
N GLY A 149 -2.75 17.42 16.49
CA GLY A 149 -2.09 18.03 17.66
C GLY A 149 -1.43 19.38 17.35
N THR A 150 -0.74 19.47 16.21
CA THR A 150 -0.12 20.74 15.76
C THR A 150 -1.15 21.77 15.31
N PHE A 151 -2.26 21.32 14.71
CA PHE A 151 -3.35 22.21 14.32
C PHE A 151 -4.01 22.88 15.54
N VAL A 152 -4.16 22.14 16.63
CA VAL A 152 -4.74 22.66 17.87
C VAL A 152 -3.73 23.47 18.68
N GLY A 153 -2.46 23.02 18.76
CA GLY A 153 -1.42 23.61 19.60
C GLY A 153 -0.71 24.81 18.98
N ALA A 154 -0.55 24.87 17.65
CA ALA A 154 0.20 25.90 16.93
C ALA A 154 -0.70 26.77 16.03
N THR A 155 -1.75 27.34 16.58
CA THR A 155 -2.82 28.02 15.82
C THR A 155 -2.39 29.27 15.04
N THR A 156 -1.27 29.88 15.39
CA THR A 156 -0.81 31.17 14.83
C THR A 156 0.52 31.12 14.11
N ASN A 157 1.28 30.03 14.24
CA ASN A 157 2.63 29.90 13.70
C ASN A 157 2.71 28.94 12.52
N SER A 158 3.68 29.17 11.61
CA SER A 158 4.02 28.25 10.53
C SER A 158 4.41 26.82 11.01
N GLY A 159 4.66 26.64 12.30
CA GLY A 159 4.80 25.33 12.95
C GLY A 159 3.58 24.42 12.76
N GLN A 160 2.38 24.96 12.51
CA GLN A 160 1.17 24.18 12.25
C GLN A 160 1.34 23.19 11.10
N TRP A 161 2.02 23.56 10.03
CA TRP A 161 2.26 22.71 8.87
C TRP A 161 3.72 22.20 8.77
N ARG A 162 4.70 22.96 9.32
CA ARG A 162 6.12 22.59 9.25
C ARG A 162 6.49 21.45 10.20
N ILE A 163 5.91 21.40 11.41
CA ILE A 163 6.21 20.35 12.39
C ILE A 163 5.77 18.97 11.89
N PRO A 164 4.56 18.74 11.37
CA PRO A 164 4.18 17.47 10.80
C PRO A 164 5.10 17.04 9.65
N LEU A 165 5.48 17.98 8.77
CA LEU A 165 6.44 17.72 7.68
C LEU A 165 7.88 17.45 8.17
N ALA A 166 8.29 17.98 9.30
CA ALA A 166 9.59 17.66 9.89
C ALA A 166 9.62 16.24 10.47
N ILE A 167 8.56 15.84 11.17
CA ILE A 167 8.46 14.52 11.83
C ILE A 167 8.43 13.37 10.82
N GLN A 168 7.96 13.60 9.57
CA GLN A 168 8.01 12.56 8.52
C GLN A 168 9.41 12.02 8.26
N ASN A 169 10.46 12.79 8.56
CA ASN A 169 11.83 12.38 8.36
C ASN A 169 12.31 11.36 9.40
N VAL A 170 11.66 11.25 10.57
CA VAL A 170 12.13 10.39 11.67
C VAL A 170 12.22 8.91 11.28
N PRO A 171 11.18 8.28 10.69
CA PRO A 171 11.28 6.89 10.27
C PRO A 171 12.36 6.65 9.20
N ALA A 172 12.55 7.61 8.29
CA ALA A 172 13.59 7.53 7.26
C ALA A 172 15.00 7.69 7.86
N MET A 173 15.19 8.55 8.87
CA MET A 173 16.44 8.66 9.61
C MET A 173 16.80 7.36 10.33
N ILE A 174 15.83 6.73 11.00
CA ILE A 174 16.02 5.44 11.67
C ILE A 174 16.42 4.38 10.63
N LEU A 175 15.74 4.34 9.48
CA LEU A 175 16.06 3.41 8.41
C LEU A 175 17.48 3.64 7.85
N ALA A 176 17.85 4.88 7.54
CA ALA A 176 19.17 5.20 7.03
C ALA A 176 20.31 4.88 8.03
N ALA A 177 20.08 5.16 9.32
CA ALA A 177 21.08 4.92 10.37
C ALA A 177 21.31 3.42 10.64
N LEU A 178 20.24 2.63 10.67
CA LEU A 178 20.29 1.25 11.12
C LEU A 178 20.40 0.22 9.98
N ILE A 179 20.23 0.60 8.71
CA ILE A 179 20.26 -0.34 7.58
C ILE A 179 21.58 -1.14 7.52
N TRP A 180 22.68 -0.55 7.97
CA TRP A 180 24.01 -1.17 7.97
C TRP A 180 24.19 -2.29 8.99
N LEU A 181 23.28 -2.41 9.97
CA LEU A 181 23.27 -3.50 10.94
C LEU A 181 22.67 -4.79 10.36
N PHE A 182 21.96 -4.70 9.24
CA PHE A 182 21.31 -5.84 8.61
C PHE A 182 22.17 -6.43 7.49
N PRO A 183 22.11 -7.76 7.26
CA PRO A 183 22.86 -8.40 6.21
C PRO A 183 22.35 -8.02 4.82
N GLU A 184 23.21 -8.09 3.82
CA GLU A 184 22.80 -7.96 2.42
C GLU A 184 21.97 -9.16 1.97
N SER A 185 21.20 -9.01 0.90
CA SER A 185 20.39 -10.10 0.35
C SER A 185 21.27 -11.30 -0.06
N PRO A 186 20.97 -12.53 0.42
CA PRO A 186 21.72 -13.73 0.01
C PRO A 186 21.74 -13.93 -1.51
N ARG A 187 20.62 -13.62 -2.16
CA ARG A 187 20.50 -13.74 -3.63
C ARG A 187 21.42 -12.79 -4.37
N TRP A 188 21.52 -11.54 -3.89
CA TRP A 188 22.42 -10.56 -4.50
C TRP A 188 23.89 -10.95 -4.28
N LEU A 189 24.23 -11.45 -3.08
CA LEU A 189 25.59 -11.91 -2.79
C LEU A 189 26.00 -13.08 -3.73
N ILE A 190 25.12 -14.04 -3.94
CA ILE A 190 25.35 -15.17 -4.85
C ILE A 190 25.44 -14.69 -6.31
N SER A 191 24.60 -13.75 -6.74
CA SER A 191 24.66 -13.18 -8.10
C SER A 191 25.92 -12.36 -8.38
N LYS A 192 26.69 -12.02 -7.35
CA LYS A 192 27.98 -11.33 -7.42
C LYS A 192 29.17 -12.26 -7.08
N ASP A 193 28.99 -13.57 -7.22
CA ASP A 193 29.99 -14.64 -6.96
C ASP A 193 30.54 -14.65 -5.51
N LYS A 194 29.83 -14.01 -4.57
CA LYS A 194 30.16 -14.02 -3.13
C LYS A 194 29.42 -15.17 -2.42
N ASN A 195 29.64 -16.39 -2.91
CA ASN A 195 28.87 -17.58 -2.50
C ASN A 195 28.99 -17.87 -1.00
N ASP A 196 30.17 -17.78 -0.41
CA ASP A 196 30.40 -18.07 1.03
C ASP A 196 29.64 -17.10 1.93
N LEU A 197 29.58 -15.81 1.57
CA LEU A 197 28.82 -14.79 2.31
C LEU A 197 27.32 -14.98 2.10
N GLY A 198 26.90 -15.34 0.88
CA GLY A 198 25.53 -15.67 0.55
C GLY A 198 25.01 -16.85 1.35
N LEU A 199 25.80 -17.94 1.43
CA LEU A 199 25.47 -19.13 2.22
C LEU A 199 25.42 -18.83 3.72
N LYS A 200 26.38 -18.07 4.27
CA LYS A 200 26.35 -17.64 5.67
C LYS A 200 25.11 -16.81 5.99
N THR A 201 24.74 -15.89 5.12
CA THR A 201 23.53 -15.06 5.30
C THR A 201 22.27 -15.91 5.19
N LEU A 202 22.23 -16.90 4.28
CA LEU A 202 21.12 -17.83 4.13
C LEU A 202 20.97 -18.70 5.38
N ALA A 203 22.09 -19.23 5.93
CA ALA A 203 22.09 -20.02 7.16
C ALA A 203 21.58 -19.23 8.37
N VAL A 204 21.89 -17.96 8.48
CA VAL A 204 21.38 -17.08 9.54
C VAL A 204 19.88 -16.82 9.40
N LEU A 205 19.40 -16.69 8.14
CA LEU A 205 17.98 -16.42 7.85
C LEU A 205 17.13 -17.70 7.85
N HIS A 206 17.66 -18.84 7.41
CA HIS A 206 16.93 -20.10 7.31
C HIS A 206 17.71 -21.23 8.02
N SER A 207 17.21 -21.67 9.15
CA SER A 207 17.83 -22.76 9.95
C SER A 207 17.75 -24.15 9.30
N SER A 208 17.13 -24.30 8.13
CA SER A 208 17.08 -25.53 7.35
C SER A 208 17.96 -25.35 6.09
N GLY A 209 19.24 -25.67 6.21
CA GLY A 209 20.29 -25.46 5.20
C GLY A 209 20.13 -26.22 3.88
N ASP A 210 19.02 -26.10 3.20
CA ASP A 210 18.85 -26.62 1.86
C ASP A 210 19.36 -25.60 0.84
N THR A 211 20.52 -25.90 0.24
CA THR A 211 21.26 -25.03 -0.67
C THR A 211 20.97 -25.32 -2.15
N SER A 212 20.04 -26.24 -2.44
CA SER A 212 19.80 -26.74 -3.80
C SER A 212 19.11 -25.75 -4.74
N ASP A 213 18.40 -24.74 -4.22
CA ASP A 213 17.64 -23.76 -5.03
C ASP A 213 18.37 -22.43 -5.28
N ALA A 214 19.68 -22.37 -5.09
CA ALA A 214 20.47 -21.13 -5.10
C ALA A 214 20.82 -20.59 -6.51
N TRP A 215 20.40 -21.23 -7.59
CA TRP A 215 20.73 -20.81 -8.96
C TRP A 215 19.72 -19.78 -9.50
N LEU A 216 19.91 -18.52 -9.18
CA LEU A 216 19.12 -17.41 -9.72
C LEU A 216 19.93 -16.56 -10.67
N GLU A 217 19.74 -16.81 -11.96
CA GLU A 217 20.21 -15.94 -13.03
C GLU A 217 19.54 -14.53 -12.93
N ALA A 218 20.30 -13.49 -13.23
CA ALA A 218 19.78 -12.13 -13.36
C ALA A 218 18.76 -12.07 -14.50
N SER A 219 17.50 -11.78 -14.20
CA SER A 219 16.45 -11.65 -15.22
C SER A 219 16.43 -10.23 -15.82
N SER A 220 16.12 -10.10 -17.12
CA SER A 220 15.88 -8.81 -17.78
C SER A 220 14.39 -8.43 -17.69
N TYR A 221 14.06 -7.11 -17.74
CA TYR A 221 12.66 -6.66 -17.90
C TYR A 221 11.99 -7.24 -19.15
N LEU A 222 12.76 -7.52 -20.21
CA LEU A 222 12.25 -8.14 -21.42
C LEU A 222 11.69 -9.54 -21.21
N GLU A 223 12.13 -10.26 -20.17
CA GLU A 223 11.59 -11.58 -19.83
C GLU A 223 10.12 -11.51 -19.37
N LEU A 224 9.69 -10.41 -18.80
CA LEU A 224 8.30 -10.18 -18.42
C LEU A 224 7.34 -10.23 -19.62
N PHE A 225 7.84 -9.96 -20.81
CA PHE A 225 7.06 -9.88 -22.04
C PHE A 225 7.30 -11.04 -23.01
N LYS A 226 8.24 -11.94 -22.71
CA LYS A 226 8.63 -13.05 -23.59
C LYS A 226 7.56 -14.16 -23.70
N SER A 227 6.82 -14.40 -22.62
CA SER A 227 5.84 -15.48 -22.52
C SER A 227 4.44 -14.88 -22.35
N LYS A 228 3.43 -15.46 -23.04
CA LYS A 228 2.01 -15.09 -22.85
C LYS A 228 1.59 -15.22 -21.38
N ASN A 229 2.13 -16.20 -20.68
CA ASN A 229 1.85 -16.48 -19.28
C ASN A 229 2.39 -15.38 -18.36
N THR A 230 3.66 -14.99 -18.54
CA THR A 230 4.28 -13.91 -17.77
C THR A 230 3.63 -12.57 -18.10
N PHE A 231 3.32 -12.32 -19.38
CA PHE A 231 2.60 -11.11 -19.78
C PHE A 231 1.22 -11.00 -19.12
N ARG A 232 0.45 -12.10 -19.05
CA ARG A 232 -0.85 -12.16 -18.37
C ARG A 232 -0.72 -11.81 -16.89
N ARG A 233 0.33 -12.31 -16.20
CA ARG A 233 0.62 -11.97 -14.81
C ARG A 233 0.92 -10.48 -14.63
N VAL A 234 1.77 -9.93 -15.50
CA VAL A 234 2.09 -8.49 -15.50
C VAL A 234 0.83 -7.66 -15.70
N PHE A 235 0.03 -7.99 -16.73
CA PHE A 235 -1.21 -7.29 -17.03
C PHE A 235 -2.17 -7.32 -15.84
N LEU A 236 -2.37 -8.49 -15.23
CA LEU A 236 -3.26 -8.65 -14.08
C LEU A 236 -2.77 -7.84 -12.87
N CYS A 237 -1.48 -7.91 -12.55
CA CYS A 237 -0.92 -7.16 -11.41
C CYS A 237 -0.97 -5.64 -11.63
N CYS A 238 -0.70 -5.16 -12.84
CA CYS A 238 -0.87 -3.76 -13.19
C CYS A 238 -2.34 -3.33 -13.12
N ALA A 239 -3.26 -4.17 -13.59
CA ALA A 239 -4.70 -3.90 -13.51
C ALA A 239 -5.20 -3.88 -12.05
N VAL A 240 -4.71 -4.77 -11.18
CA VAL A 240 -5.00 -4.73 -9.74
C VAL A 240 -4.56 -3.39 -9.15
N GLN A 241 -3.33 -2.97 -9.40
CA GLN A 241 -2.79 -1.73 -8.85
C GLN A 241 -3.50 -0.48 -9.39
N ALA A 242 -3.85 -0.44 -10.68
CA ALA A 242 -4.64 0.63 -11.27
C ALA A 242 -6.06 0.69 -10.66
N SER A 243 -6.71 -0.47 -10.53
CA SER A 243 -8.05 -0.59 -9.97
C SER A 243 -8.13 -0.07 -8.54
N ILE A 244 -7.12 -0.33 -7.71
CA ILE A 244 -7.05 0.17 -6.33
C ILE A 244 -7.08 1.70 -6.28
N GLN A 245 -6.34 2.37 -7.14
CA GLN A 245 -6.34 3.84 -7.16
C GLN A 245 -7.68 4.41 -7.62
N MET A 246 -8.39 3.67 -8.49
CA MET A 246 -9.71 4.05 -8.99
C MET A 246 -10.86 3.74 -8.01
N THR A 247 -10.61 3.13 -6.86
CA THR A 247 -11.62 2.92 -5.80
C THR A 247 -12.12 4.20 -5.15
N GLY A 248 -11.34 5.29 -5.24
CA GLY A 248 -11.59 6.56 -4.55
C GLY A 248 -10.85 6.71 -3.22
N VAL A 249 -10.03 5.73 -2.82
CA VAL A 249 -9.24 5.80 -1.58
C VAL A 249 -8.32 7.01 -1.56
N ALA A 250 -7.64 7.31 -2.68
CA ALA A 250 -6.75 8.47 -2.79
C ALA A 250 -7.51 9.79 -2.61
N ALA A 251 -8.75 9.88 -3.11
CA ALA A 251 -9.60 11.05 -2.89
C ALA A 251 -9.91 11.27 -1.40
N ILE A 252 -10.27 10.19 -0.69
CA ILE A 252 -10.56 10.26 0.74
C ILE A 252 -9.28 10.55 1.55
N GLN A 253 -8.15 9.93 1.21
CA GLN A 253 -6.91 10.10 1.98
C GLN A 253 -6.31 11.50 1.84
N TYR A 254 -6.27 12.05 0.63
CA TYR A 254 -5.64 13.35 0.37
C TYR A 254 -6.56 14.54 0.61
N TYR A 255 -7.86 14.36 0.36
CA TYR A 255 -8.82 15.47 0.34
C TYR A 255 -9.97 15.29 1.36
N ALA A 256 -9.77 14.45 2.40
CA ALA A 256 -10.75 14.29 3.47
C ALA A 256 -11.22 15.64 4.06
N PRO A 257 -10.35 16.62 4.37
CA PRO A 257 -10.79 17.89 4.86
C PRO A 257 -11.72 18.65 3.90
N THR A 258 -11.39 18.67 2.63
CA THR A 258 -12.23 19.30 1.59
C THR A 258 -13.58 18.59 1.47
N ILE A 259 -13.59 17.26 1.51
CA ILE A 259 -14.81 16.43 1.50
C ILE A 259 -15.69 16.73 2.71
N TYR A 260 -15.12 16.81 3.91
CA TYR A 260 -15.84 17.14 5.13
C TYR A 260 -16.34 18.60 5.12
N GLY A 261 -15.58 19.52 4.51
CA GLY A 261 -15.97 20.90 4.31
C GLY A 261 -17.25 21.04 3.47
N GLN A 262 -17.43 20.20 2.43
CA GLN A 262 -18.64 20.17 1.60
C GLN A 262 -19.91 19.85 2.37
N ILE A 263 -19.81 19.14 3.49
CA ILE A 263 -20.95 18.84 4.38
C ILE A 263 -21.02 19.75 5.60
N GLY A 264 -20.20 20.81 5.65
CA GLY A 264 -20.25 21.86 6.68
C GLY A 264 -19.64 21.47 8.02
N ILE A 265 -18.62 20.61 8.03
CA ILE A 265 -17.84 20.25 9.25
C ILE A 265 -16.70 21.24 9.43
N SER A 266 -16.45 21.66 10.67
CA SER A 266 -15.35 22.58 10.97
C SER A 266 -13.98 21.93 10.77
N PRO A 267 -12.94 22.68 10.33
CA PRO A 267 -11.61 22.11 10.02
C PRO A 267 -10.96 21.34 11.18
N SER A 268 -11.10 21.79 12.42
CA SER A 268 -10.53 21.08 13.58
C SER A 268 -11.18 19.71 13.82
N LYS A 269 -12.51 19.61 13.65
CA LYS A 269 -13.22 18.32 13.75
C LYS A 269 -12.88 17.40 12.59
N THR A 270 -12.65 17.95 11.42
CA THR A 270 -12.25 17.20 10.23
C THR A 270 -10.97 16.41 10.44
N LEU A 271 -9.92 17.03 10.97
CA LEU A 271 -8.64 16.37 11.25
C LEU A 271 -8.78 15.28 12.33
N MET A 272 -9.60 15.54 13.36
CA MET A 272 -9.91 14.53 14.37
C MET A 272 -10.64 13.33 13.75
N TYR A 273 -11.63 13.54 12.89
CA TYR A 273 -12.37 12.46 12.22
C TYR A 273 -11.50 11.68 11.24
N GLN A 274 -10.52 12.34 10.61
CA GLN A 274 -9.51 11.65 9.79
C GLN A 274 -8.61 10.76 10.65
N GLY A 275 -8.18 11.21 11.82
CA GLY A 275 -7.45 10.38 12.78
C GLY A 275 -8.22 9.12 13.19
N ILE A 276 -9.53 9.28 13.47
CA ILE A 276 -10.43 8.16 13.76
C ILE A 276 -10.57 7.23 12.54
N SER A 277 -10.72 7.80 11.34
CA SER A 277 -10.79 7.03 10.08
C SER A 277 -9.55 6.15 9.88
N ASN A 278 -8.36 6.66 10.15
CA ASN A 278 -7.13 5.90 10.08
C ASN A 278 -7.03 4.80 11.16
N ALA A 279 -7.65 5.00 12.34
CA ALA A 279 -7.77 3.92 13.32
C ALA A 279 -8.67 2.77 12.80
N PHE A 280 -9.79 3.10 12.14
CA PHE A 280 -10.61 2.09 11.46
C PHE A 280 -9.86 1.38 10.33
N ALA A 281 -9.02 2.07 9.58
CA ALA A 281 -8.16 1.47 8.57
C ALA A 281 -7.20 0.43 9.20
N LEU A 282 -6.52 0.78 10.31
CA LEU A 282 -5.65 -0.16 11.04
C LEU A 282 -6.42 -1.40 11.53
N LEU A 283 -7.61 -1.22 12.07
CA LEU A 283 -8.46 -2.35 12.47
C LEU A 283 -8.83 -3.22 11.27
N GLY A 284 -9.06 -2.62 10.10
CA GLY A 284 -9.28 -3.33 8.85
C GLY A 284 -8.09 -4.18 8.44
N GLU A 285 -6.87 -3.63 8.50
CA GLU A 285 -5.63 -4.36 8.18
C GLU A 285 -5.37 -5.53 9.12
N MET A 286 -5.58 -5.33 10.42
CA MET A 286 -5.50 -6.41 11.42
C MET A 286 -6.53 -7.51 11.15
N SER A 287 -7.76 -7.13 10.79
CA SER A 287 -8.81 -8.07 10.43
C SER A 287 -8.43 -8.89 9.20
N CYS A 288 -7.87 -8.23 8.16
CA CYS A 288 -7.41 -8.88 6.95
C CYS A 288 -6.44 -10.03 7.24
N MET A 289 -5.44 -9.80 8.11
CA MET A 289 -4.47 -10.82 8.50
C MET A 289 -5.12 -12.08 9.11
N SER A 290 -6.31 -11.94 9.68
CA SER A 290 -7.02 -13.04 10.37
C SER A 290 -7.87 -13.89 9.42
N PHE A 291 -8.44 -13.31 8.35
CA PHE A 291 -9.40 -14.02 7.50
C PHE A 291 -8.94 -14.26 6.06
N ILE A 292 -7.87 -13.58 5.59
CA ILE A 292 -7.43 -13.61 4.18
C ILE A 292 -7.13 -15.03 3.68
N ASP A 293 -6.55 -15.87 4.53
CA ASP A 293 -6.21 -17.27 4.18
C ASP A 293 -7.44 -18.17 4.13
N LYS A 294 -8.53 -17.80 4.83
CA LYS A 294 -9.79 -18.57 4.85
C LYS A 294 -10.72 -18.23 3.69
N LEU A 295 -10.86 -16.93 3.37
CA LEU A 295 -11.78 -16.44 2.32
C LEU A 295 -11.19 -16.51 0.91
N GLY A 296 -9.86 -16.56 0.82
CA GLY A 296 -9.14 -16.48 -0.46
C GLY A 296 -9.00 -15.05 -0.98
N ARG A 297 -8.22 -14.89 -2.05
CA ARG A 297 -7.86 -13.56 -2.58
C ARG A 297 -8.93 -13.01 -3.53
N ARG A 298 -9.48 -13.86 -4.37
CA ARG A 298 -10.45 -13.50 -5.40
C ARG A 298 -11.77 -12.96 -4.84
N TRP A 299 -12.43 -13.75 -4.00
CA TRP A 299 -13.75 -13.36 -3.46
C TRP A 299 -13.66 -12.20 -2.48
N THR A 300 -12.58 -12.12 -1.72
CA THR A 300 -12.30 -10.96 -0.85
C THR A 300 -12.13 -9.67 -1.67
N MET A 301 -11.44 -9.73 -2.82
CA MET A 301 -11.27 -8.57 -3.71
C MET A 301 -12.61 -8.14 -4.32
N ILE A 302 -13.39 -9.07 -4.88
CA ILE A 302 -14.68 -8.78 -5.51
C ILE A 302 -15.67 -8.21 -4.48
N GLY A 303 -15.80 -8.86 -3.33
CA GLY A 303 -16.70 -8.43 -2.25
C GLY A 303 -16.31 -7.05 -1.71
N GLY A 304 -15.00 -6.79 -1.56
CA GLY A 304 -14.46 -5.49 -1.16
C GLY A 304 -14.83 -4.37 -2.12
N MET A 305 -14.68 -4.59 -3.45
CA MET A 305 -15.05 -3.60 -4.46
C MET A 305 -16.55 -3.30 -4.46
N LEU A 306 -17.40 -4.33 -4.36
CA LEU A 306 -18.86 -4.12 -4.27
C LEU A 306 -19.26 -3.39 -2.99
N ALA A 307 -18.65 -3.71 -1.86
CA ALA A 307 -18.93 -3.00 -0.61
C ALA A 307 -18.48 -1.53 -0.67
N GLN A 308 -17.33 -1.23 -1.26
CA GLN A 308 -16.85 0.14 -1.51
C GLN A 308 -17.76 0.91 -2.48
N MET A 309 -18.27 0.24 -3.53
CA MET A 309 -19.28 0.81 -4.41
C MET A 309 -20.53 1.25 -3.62
N CYS A 310 -21.03 0.42 -2.72
CA CYS A 310 -22.19 0.73 -1.91
C CYS A 310 -21.94 1.94 -1.00
N THR A 311 -20.75 2.06 -0.37
CA THR A 311 -20.44 3.22 0.47
C THR A 311 -20.43 4.51 -0.32
N PHE A 312 -19.82 4.55 -1.53
CA PHE A 312 -19.86 5.73 -2.40
C PHE A 312 -21.25 6.03 -2.97
N LEU A 313 -22.06 5.02 -3.26
CA LEU A 313 -23.43 5.22 -3.68
C LEU A 313 -24.25 5.92 -2.58
N ILE A 314 -24.13 5.46 -1.34
CA ILE A 314 -24.75 6.09 -0.17
C ILE A 314 -24.25 7.52 0.01
N ALA A 315 -22.93 7.76 -0.10
CA ALA A 315 -22.34 9.09 -0.05
C ALA A 315 -22.95 10.04 -1.07
N THR A 316 -23.07 9.59 -2.32
CA THR A 316 -23.63 10.39 -3.41
C THR A 316 -25.09 10.76 -3.15
N ILE A 317 -25.90 9.80 -2.66
CA ILE A 317 -27.31 10.03 -2.31
C ILE A 317 -27.43 11.04 -1.15
N LEU A 318 -26.58 10.90 -0.11
CA LEU A 318 -26.60 11.82 1.03
C LEU A 318 -26.25 13.23 0.60
N LEU A 319 -25.20 13.42 -0.20
CA LEU A 319 -24.81 14.75 -0.71
C LEU A 319 -25.83 15.36 -1.68
N ALA A 320 -26.53 14.53 -2.45
CA ALA A 320 -27.56 14.99 -3.38
C ALA A 320 -28.84 15.46 -2.67
N LYS A 321 -29.24 14.77 -1.58
CA LYS A 321 -30.49 15.07 -0.86
C LYS A 321 -30.35 16.09 0.25
N PHE A 322 -29.21 16.13 0.95
CA PHE A 322 -29.00 16.98 2.10
C PHE A 322 -27.99 18.10 1.77
N LYS A 323 -28.46 19.13 1.07
CA LYS A 323 -27.66 20.32 0.81
C LYS A 323 -27.39 21.07 2.14
N PRO A 324 -26.24 21.76 2.25
CA PRO A 324 -25.85 22.50 3.47
C PRO A 324 -26.88 23.56 3.92
N GLU A 325 -27.77 23.99 3.05
CA GLU A 325 -28.73 25.11 3.27
C GLU A 325 -30.05 24.66 3.91
N ASP A 326 -30.36 23.34 3.91
CA ASP A 326 -31.65 22.82 4.35
C ASP A 326 -31.60 22.20 5.75
N ASN A 327 -32.53 22.64 6.61
CA ASN A 327 -33.00 22.07 7.89
C ASN A 327 -31.96 21.46 8.88
N GLU A 328 -31.69 22.12 10.01
CA GLU A 328 -30.60 21.85 10.98
C GLU A 328 -30.59 20.42 11.60
N LYS A 329 -31.75 19.83 11.88
CA LYS A 329 -31.81 18.49 12.54
C LYS A 329 -31.51 17.33 11.58
N GLY A 330 -32.06 17.37 10.36
CA GLY A 330 -31.76 16.38 9.33
C GLY A 330 -30.34 16.47 8.83
N LYS A 331 -29.76 17.66 8.80
CA LYS A 331 -28.39 17.94 8.42
C LYS A 331 -27.37 17.23 9.33
N LYS A 332 -27.53 17.30 10.66
CA LYS A 332 -26.62 16.64 11.60
C LYS A 332 -26.63 15.11 11.43
N ALA A 333 -27.80 14.51 11.27
CA ALA A 333 -27.91 13.07 11.04
C ALA A 333 -27.25 12.64 9.72
N ALA A 334 -27.46 13.41 8.64
CA ALA A 334 -26.84 13.14 7.34
C ALA A 334 -25.31 13.32 7.38
N GLN A 335 -24.81 14.33 8.10
CA GLN A 335 -23.37 14.52 8.32
C GLN A 335 -22.75 13.31 9.03
N TRP A 336 -23.37 12.84 10.11
CA TRP A 336 -22.89 11.65 10.82
C TRP A 336 -22.95 10.39 9.96
N ALA A 337 -24.04 10.18 9.23
CA ALA A 337 -24.16 9.05 8.31
C ALA A 337 -23.05 9.08 7.23
N PHE A 338 -22.78 10.25 6.69
CA PHE A 338 -21.71 10.41 5.70
C PHE A 338 -20.33 10.09 6.30
N ILE A 339 -19.98 10.61 7.47
CA ILE A 339 -18.70 10.36 8.13
C ILE A 339 -18.53 8.88 8.42
N VAL A 340 -19.53 8.25 9.04
CA VAL A 340 -19.46 6.85 9.46
C VAL A 340 -19.39 5.91 8.27
N ILE A 341 -20.24 6.12 7.26
CA ILE A 341 -20.35 5.19 6.12
C ILE A 341 -19.25 5.46 5.09
N THR A 342 -19.07 6.73 4.68
CA THR A 342 -18.17 7.05 3.57
C THR A 342 -16.71 7.10 3.97
N CYS A 343 -16.42 7.52 5.21
CA CYS A 343 -15.03 7.67 5.62
C CYS A 343 -14.56 6.50 6.50
N TRP A 344 -15.28 6.18 7.58
CA TRP A 344 -14.80 5.16 8.53
C TRP A 344 -15.05 3.74 8.00
N LEU A 345 -16.27 3.44 7.59
CA LEU A 345 -16.62 2.12 7.07
C LEU A 345 -15.91 1.83 5.74
N PHE A 346 -15.81 2.82 4.85
CA PHE A 346 -15.07 2.67 3.59
C PHE A 346 -13.59 2.36 3.86
N ASN A 347 -12.91 3.11 4.73
CA ASN A 347 -11.50 2.87 5.04
C ASN A 347 -11.30 1.51 5.71
N PHE A 348 -12.20 1.09 6.60
CA PHE A 348 -12.17 -0.25 7.18
C PHE A 348 -12.28 -1.33 6.09
N ILE A 349 -13.29 -1.24 5.21
CA ILE A 349 -13.51 -2.22 4.13
C ILE A 349 -12.32 -2.22 3.17
N PHE A 350 -11.84 -1.05 2.77
CA PHE A 350 -10.69 -0.91 1.89
C PHE A 350 -9.46 -1.61 2.47
N SER A 351 -9.08 -1.28 3.70
CA SER A 351 -7.92 -1.85 4.38
C SER A 351 -8.06 -3.35 4.66
N ALA A 352 -9.27 -3.79 4.99
CA ALA A 352 -9.55 -5.21 5.22
C ALA A 352 -9.54 -6.07 3.95
N THR A 353 -9.73 -5.48 2.78
CA THR A 353 -9.88 -6.22 1.52
C THR A 353 -8.88 -5.75 0.46
N SER A 354 -9.29 -4.82 -0.39
CA SER A 354 -8.58 -4.43 -1.61
C SER A 354 -7.22 -3.80 -1.34
N GLY A 355 -7.06 -3.00 -0.28
CA GLY A 355 -5.80 -2.35 0.08
C GLY A 355 -4.70 -3.37 0.37
N SER A 356 -4.95 -4.31 1.28
CA SER A 356 -3.99 -5.37 1.62
C SER A 356 -3.72 -6.33 0.45
N LEU A 357 -4.77 -6.73 -0.28
CA LEU A 357 -4.66 -7.65 -1.42
C LEU A 357 -3.86 -7.08 -2.58
N SER A 358 -3.86 -5.77 -2.77
CA SER A 358 -3.11 -5.12 -3.84
C SER A 358 -1.60 -5.38 -3.77
N TRP A 359 -1.07 -5.57 -2.59
CA TRP A 359 0.35 -5.89 -2.36
C TRP A 359 0.60 -7.40 -2.27
N ILE A 360 -0.36 -8.15 -1.76
CA ILE A 360 -0.25 -9.61 -1.62
C ILE A 360 -0.28 -10.28 -2.99
N ILE A 361 -1.26 -9.98 -3.85
CA ILE A 361 -1.43 -10.61 -5.16
C ILE A 361 -0.17 -10.49 -6.04
N PRO A 362 0.45 -9.30 -6.25
CA PRO A 362 1.68 -9.23 -7.03
C PRO A 362 2.84 -10.03 -6.44
N SER A 363 2.91 -10.17 -5.12
CA SER A 363 3.97 -10.95 -4.47
C SER A 363 3.79 -12.46 -4.62
N GLU A 364 2.56 -12.95 -4.81
CA GLU A 364 2.21 -14.37 -4.97
C GLU A 364 2.23 -14.84 -6.42
N VAL A 365 1.83 -13.98 -7.36
CA VAL A 365 1.61 -14.33 -8.77
C VAL A 365 2.91 -14.50 -9.55
N PHE A 366 3.95 -13.73 -9.24
CA PHE A 366 5.23 -13.80 -9.97
C PHE A 366 6.15 -14.89 -9.43
N ASP A 367 6.79 -15.60 -10.37
CA ASP A 367 7.87 -16.54 -10.06
C ASP A 367 9.03 -15.81 -9.37
N THR A 368 9.80 -16.55 -8.62
CA THR A 368 10.95 -16.05 -7.86
C THR A 368 11.92 -15.23 -8.72
N ARG A 369 12.12 -15.63 -9.98
CA ARG A 369 13.01 -14.97 -10.96
C ARG A 369 12.50 -13.61 -11.41
N THR A 370 11.22 -13.48 -11.76
CA THR A 370 10.62 -12.28 -12.35
C THR A 370 9.95 -11.35 -11.35
N ARG A 371 9.79 -11.81 -10.09
CA ARG A 371 9.01 -11.10 -9.04
C ARG A 371 9.45 -9.66 -8.80
N ALA A 372 10.75 -9.42 -8.63
CA ALA A 372 11.25 -8.08 -8.31
C ALA A 372 10.83 -7.06 -9.38
N LYS A 373 11.00 -7.43 -10.64
CA LYS A 373 10.68 -6.58 -11.79
C LYS A 373 9.17 -6.47 -12.05
N GLY A 374 8.44 -7.57 -11.86
CA GLY A 374 6.99 -7.58 -11.98
C GLY A 374 6.31 -6.73 -10.90
N VAL A 375 6.73 -6.83 -9.65
CA VAL A 375 6.25 -6.00 -8.55
C VAL A 375 6.63 -4.53 -8.76
N SER A 376 7.85 -4.23 -9.23
CA SER A 376 8.27 -2.86 -9.55
C SER A 376 7.35 -2.24 -10.61
N LEU A 377 7.07 -2.95 -11.70
CA LEU A 377 6.19 -2.47 -12.77
C LEU A 377 4.74 -2.27 -12.29
N ALA A 378 4.23 -3.18 -11.46
CA ALA A 378 2.92 -3.03 -10.83
C ALA A 378 2.88 -1.79 -9.90
N THR A 379 3.92 -1.58 -9.10
CA THR A 379 4.06 -0.40 -8.22
C THR A 379 4.13 0.90 -9.02
N MET A 380 4.88 0.92 -10.14
CA MET A 380 4.87 2.06 -11.07
C MET A 380 3.47 2.37 -11.57
N THR A 381 2.70 1.36 -11.96
CA THR A 381 1.31 1.54 -12.39
C THR A 381 0.45 2.14 -11.28
N SER A 382 0.61 1.68 -10.04
CA SER A 382 -0.07 2.25 -8.87
C SER A 382 0.22 3.75 -8.74
N PHE A 383 1.48 4.15 -8.78
CA PHE A 383 1.85 5.55 -8.66
C PHE A 383 1.40 6.42 -9.85
N ALA A 384 1.41 5.88 -11.06
CA ALA A 384 0.89 6.60 -12.24
C ALA A 384 -0.60 6.94 -12.07
N PHE A 385 -1.42 5.95 -11.67
CA PHE A 385 -2.85 6.18 -11.43
C PHE A 385 -3.09 7.04 -10.19
N ASN A 386 -2.30 6.90 -9.13
CA ASN A 386 -2.38 7.76 -7.96
C ASN A 386 -2.09 9.22 -8.31
N THR A 387 -1.05 9.48 -9.12
CA THR A 387 -0.71 10.82 -9.64
C THR A 387 -1.88 11.42 -10.41
N MET A 388 -2.50 10.63 -11.30
CA MET A 388 -3.67 11.07 -12.07
C MET A 388 -4.83 11.45 -11.14
N ILE A 389 -5.18 10.59 -10.18
CA ILE A 389 -6.26 10.87 -9.22
C ILE A 389 -5.94 12.08 -8.35
N GLY A 390 -4.71 12.20 -7.84
CA GLY A 390 -4.28 13.34 -7.04
C GLY A 390 -4.45 14.68 -7.76
N GLN A 391 -4.25 14.72 -9.08
CA GLN A 391 -4.43 15.94 -9.88
C GLN A 391 -5.88 16.18 -10.30
N VAL A 392 -6.66 15.14 -10.55
CA VAL A 392 -8.03 15.25 -11.08
C VAL A 392 -9.05 15.56 -9.98
N VAL A 393 -8.84 15.05 -8.76
CA VAL A 393 -9.84 15.15 -7.67
C VAL A 393 -10.17 16.60 -7.30
N PRO A 394 -9.24 17.54 -7.06
CA PRO A 394 -9.60 18.91 -6.69
C PRO A 394 -10.49 19.58 -7.74
N ARG A 395 -10.09 19.48 -9.02
CA ARG A 395 -10.87 20.02 -10.14
C ARG A 395 -12.22 19.32 -10.30
N GLY A 396 -12.27 18.00 -10.16
CA GLY A 396 -13.49 17.22 -10.25
C GLY A 396 -14.48 17.60 -9.16
N MET A 397 -14.00 17.81 -7.94
CA MET A 397 -14.83 18.22 -6.79
C MET A 397 -15.35 19.64 -6.93
N SER A 398 -14.53 20.59 -7.40
CA SER A 398 -14.94 21.98 -7.57
C SER A 398 -15.95 22.16 -8.71
N HIS A 399 -15.81 21.45 -9.83
CA HIS A 399 -16.70 21.60 -11.00
C HIS A 399 -17.94 20.72 -10.96
N ALA A 400 -17.82 19.45 -10.54
CA ALA A 400 -18.92 18.49 -10.57
C ALA A 400 -19.61 18.28 -9.22
N GLY A 401 -19.03 18.78 -8.10
CA GLY A 401 -19.56 18.61 -6.76
C GLY A 401 -19.83 17.14 -6.42
N TYR A 402 -21.01 16.84 -5.87
CA TYR A 402 -21.38 15.47 -5.50
C TYR A 402 -21.44 14.48 -6.69
N ARG A 403 -21.62 14.96 -7.92
CA ARG A 403 -21.67 14.10 -9.13
C ARG A 403 -20.33 13.43 -9.40
N PHE A 404 -19.23 14.00 -8.91
CA PHE A 404 -17.91 13.42 -9.06
C PHE A 404 -17.79 12.02 -8.40
N TYR A 405 -18.53 11.77 -7.34
CA TYR A 405 -18.53 10.48 -6.66
C TYR A 405 -19.10 9.32 -7.50
N TYR A 406 -19.96 9.61 -8.50
CA TYR A 406 -20.41 8.58 -9.44
C TYR A 406 -19.27 7.91 -10.21
N LEU A 407 -18.16 8.64 -10.43
CA LEU A 407 -16.96 8.06 -11.04
C LEU A 407 -16.48 6.85 -10.21
N PHE A 408 -16.38 6.99 -8.90
CA PHE A 408 -15.91 5.91 -8.03
C PHE A 408 -16.92 4.78 -7.90
N VAL A 409 -18.21 5.06 -7.95
CA VAL A 409 -19.27 4.03 -8.00
C VAL A 409 -19.10 3.16 -9.23
N ILE A 410 -18.99 3.77 -10.41
CA ILE A 410 -18.82 3.08 -11.69
C ILE A 410 -17.51 2.29 -11.71
N CYS A 411 -16.41 2.92 -11.29
CA CYS A 411 -15.09 2.26 -11.26
C CYS A 411 -15.07 1.05 -10.34
N ASN A 412 -15.64 1.13 -9.14
CA ASN A 412 -15.71 -0.02 -8.23
C ASN A 412 -16.55 -1.17 -8.82
N PHE A 413 -17.66 -0.86 -9.50
CA PHE A 413 -18.46 -1.88 -10.16
C PHE A 413 -17.70 -2.56 -11.32
N THR A 414 -17.07 -1.75 -12.20
CA THR A 414 -16.31 -2.30 -13.32
C THR A 414 -15.07 -3.08 -12.85
N ASN A 415 -14.43 -2.65 -11.77
CA ASN A 415 -13.32 -3.37 -11.13
C ASN A 415 -13.81 -4.73 -10.57
N ALA A 416 -14.95 -4.76 -9.87
CA ALA A 416 -15.53 -6.01 -9.37
C ALA A 416 -15.82 -7.00 -10.51
N LEU A 417 -16.39 -6.50 -11.62
CA LEU A 417 -16.66 -7.30 -12.81
C LEU A 417 -15.36 -7.80 -13.45
N PHE A 418 -14.35 -6.93 -13.56
CA PHE A 418 -13.04 -7.31 -14.10
C PHE A 418 -12.39 -8.42 -13.25
N PHE A 419 -12.39 -8.30 -11.93
CA PHE A 419 -11.83 -9.34 -11.06
C PHE A 419 -12.63 -10.63 -11.08
N TYR A 420 -13.94 -10.54 -11.23
CA TYR A 420 -14.77 -11.73 -11.43
C TYR A 420 -14.41 -12.49 -12.72
N LEU A 421 -14.08 -11.79 -13.80
CA LEU A 421 -13.76 -12.41 -15.08
C LEU A 421 -12.30 -12.87 -15.19
N PHE A 422 -11.35 -12.12 -14.65
CA PHE A 422 -9.92 -12.29 -14.96
C PHE A 422 -9.04 -12.73 -13.80
N LEU A 423 -9.46 -12.48 -12.52
CA LEU A 423 -8.64 -12.82 -11.38
C LEU A 423 -8.83 -14.28 -10.97
N PRO A 424 -7.82 -15.16 -11.14
CA PRO A 424 -7.86 -16.50 -10.59
C PRO A 424 -7.71 -16.48 -9.06
N GLU A 425 -8.14 -17.57 -8.40
CA GLU A 425 -7.83 -17.74 -6.98
C GLU A 425 -6.35 -18.15 -6.82
N THR A 426 -5.62 -17.45 -5.96
CA THR A 426 -4.19 -17.68 -5.71
C THR A 426 -3.89 -18.22 -4.31
N SER A 427 -4.94 -18.37 -3.49
CA SER A 427 -4.80 -18.83 -2.10
C SER A 427 -4.27 -20.25 -2.03
N CYS A 428 -3.26 -20.47 -1.18
CA CYS A 428 -2.71 -21.80 -0.87
C CYS A 428 -2.16 -22.56 -2.10
N ILE A 429 -1.77 -21.86 -3.18
CA ILE A 429 -1.17 -22.51 -4.37
C ILE A 429 0.35 -22.38 -4.28
N PRO A 430 1.09 -23.51 -4.32
CA PRO A 430 2.54 -23.51 -4.42
C PRO A 430 3.03 -22.70 -5.64
N LEU A 431 4.26 -22.15 -5.58
CA LEU A 431 4.79 -21.35 -6.71
C LEU A 431 4.98 -22.16 -7.98
N GLU A 432 5.33 -23.41 -7.83
CA GLU A 432 5.57 -24.37 -8.91
C GLU A 432 4.29 -24.58 -9.71
N ASP A 433 3.13 -24.63 -9.04
CA ASP A 433 1.82 -24.87 -9.65
C ASP A 433 1.17 -23.59 -10.19
N MET A 434 1.70 -22.40 -9.81
CA MET A 434 1.18 -21.13 -10.29
C MET A 434 1.28 -21.00 -11.83
N ASN A 435 2.24 -21.66 -12.46
CA ASN A 435 2.35 -21.73 -13.92
C ASN A 435 1.13 -22.42 -14.56
N ALA A 436 0.62 -23.47 -13.94
CA ALA A 436 -0.56 -24.19 -14.43
C ALA A 436 -1.82 -23.32 -14.38
N VAL A 437 -1.98 -22.53 -13.32
CA VAL A 437 -3.11 -21.60 -13.14
C VAL A 437 -3.20 -20.53 -14.24
N PHE A 438 -2.02 -20.05 -14.69
CA PHE A 438 -1.94 -19.00 -15.71
C PHE A 438 -1.84 -19.52 -17.15
N ASN A 439 -1.63 -20.82 -17.35
CA ASN A 439 -1.66 -21.45 -18.68
C ASN A 439 -3.11 -21.66 -19.21
N ASP A 440 -4.10 -21.67 -18.32
CA ASP A 440 -5.50 -21.81 -18.69
C ASP A 440 -6.05 -20.52 -19.38
N SER A 441 -7.31 -20.54 -19.79
CA SER A 441 -7.96 -19.41 -20.46
C SER A 441 -7.88 -18.10 -19.66
N TRP A 442 -7.82 -16.97 -20.33
CA TRP A 442 -7.80 -15.63 -19.71
C TRP A 442 -9.06 -15.36 -18.86
N LEU A 443 -10.19 -15.88 -19.32
CA LEU A 443 -11.46 -15.76 -18.61
C LEU A 443 -11.58 -16.92 -17.61
N VAL A 444 -11.76 -16.60 -16.35
CA VAL A 444 -11.94 -17.54 -15.24
C VAL A 444 -13.29 -17.29 -14.56
N PRO A 445 -14.43 -17.52 -15.24
CA PRO A 445 -15.75 -17.37 -14.62
C PRO A 445 -15.97 -18.54 -13.66
N GLY A 446 -15.89 -18.28 -12.37
CA GLY A 446 -16.04 -19.31 -11.33
C GLY A 446 -14.72 -19.92 -10.87
N THR A 447 -14.75 -20.73 -9.84
CA THR A 447 -13.62 -21.57 -9.40
C THR A 447 -13.41 -22.68 -10.42
N SER A 448 -12.21 -22.77 -11.01
CA SER A 448 -11.96 -23.87 -11.95
C SER A 448 -11.99 -25.18 -11.15
N LYS A 449 -12.63 -26.23 -11.70
CA LYS A 449 -12.68 -27.57 -11.09
C LYS A 449 -11.29 -28.10 -10.75
N LYS A 450 -10.26 -27.67 -11.48
CA LYS A 450 -8.85 -28.03 -11.29
C LYS A 450 -8.25 -27.35 -10.06
N GLN A 451 -8.61 -26.09 -9.76
CA GLN A 451 -8.22 -25.39 -8.56
C GLN A 451 -8.90 -25.95 -7.30
N GLU A 452 -10.14 -26.39 -7.42
CA GLU A 452 -10.82 -27.13 -6.33
C GLU A 452 -10.19 -28.50 -6.07
N ALA A 453 -9.74 -29.19 -7.11
CA ALA A 453 -9.09 -30.50 -6.96
C ALA A 453 -7.71 -30.36 -6.28
N VAL A 454 -6.89 -29.38 -6.67
CA VAL A 454 -5.60 -29.10 -6.02
C VAL A 454 -5.82 -28.69 -4.57
N ARG A 455 -6.77 -27.80 -4.30
CA ARG A 455 -7.10 -27.39 -2.93
C ARG A 455 -7.59 -28.54 -2.02
N ARG A 456 -8.35 -29.49 -2.60
CA ARG A 456 -8.79 -30.69 -1.86
C ARG A 456 -7.62 -31.63 -1.55
N GLN A 457 -6.70 -31.81 -2.49
CA GLN A 457 -5.50 -32.64 -2.27
C GLN A 457 -4.59 -32.03 -1.18
N ASP A 458 -4.41 -30.71 -1.15
CA ASP A 458 -3.60 -30.04 -0.13
C ASP A 458 -4.25 -30.13 1.25
N VAL A 459 -5.57 -29.94 1.34
CA VAL A 459 -6.33 -30.07 2.61
C VAL A 459 -6.31 -31.52 3.10
N GLU A 460 -6.41 -32.51 2.21
CA GLU A 460 -6.28 -33.93 2.57
C GLU A 460 -4.85 -34.28 3.01
N ALA A 461 -3.83 -33.75 2.35
CA ALA A 461 -2.42 -33.92 2.74
C ALA A 461 -2.11 -33.31 4.11
N GLU A 462 -2.57 -32.09 4.38
CA GLU A 462 -2.44 -31.45 5.71
C GLU A 462 -3.20 -32.23 6.80
N ALA A 463 -4.37 -32.75 6.50
CA ALA A 463 -5.14 -33.57 7.44
C ALA A 463 -4.46 -34.91 7.75
N VAL A 464 -3.77 -35.51 6.79
CA VAL A 464 -2.96 -36.72 6.99
C VAL A 464 -1.73 -36.42 7.84
N PHE A 465 -1.02 -35.30 7.52
CA PHE A 465 0.18 -34.89 8.27
C PHE A 465 -0.15 -34.56 9.73
N SER A 466 -1.28 -33.90 10.00
CA SER A 466 -1.72 -33.57 11.36
C SER A 466 -2.12 -34.83 12.16
N LYS A 467 -2.63 -35.87 11.50
CA LYS A 467 -2.94 -37.15 12.13
C LYS A 467 -1.69 -37.96 12.49
N ASP A 468 -0.66 -37.89 11.64
CA ASP A 468 0.61 -38.58 11.89
C ASP A 468 1.43 -37.89 12.99
N THR A 469 1.44 -36.54 13.04
CA THR A 469 2.05 -35.80 14.15
C THR A 469 1.39 -36.09 15.48
N ASN A 470 0.06 -36.14 15.55
CA ASN A 470 -0.67 -36.52 16.79
C ASN A 470 -0.44 -37.98 17.19
N LYS A 471 -0.22 -38.89 16.23
CA LYS A 471 0.14 -40.27 16.56
C LYS A 471 1.56 -40.41 17.11
N THR A 472 2.50 -39.60 16.58
CA THR A 472 3.90 -39.64 17.04
C THR A 472 4.05 -39.03 18.43
N GLU A 473 3.27 -37.99 18.78
CA GLU A 473 3.23 -37.42 20.11
C GLU A 473 2.56 -38.37 21.14
N ALA A 474 1.57 -39.17 20.73
CA ALA A 474 0.93 -40.15 21.58
C ALA A 474 1.83 -41.37 21.90
N ILE A 475 2.79 -41.71 21.02
CA ILE A 475 3.75 -42.80 21.20
C ILE A 475 4.95 -42.37 22.08
N HIS A 476 5.28 -41.06 22.13
CA HIS A 476 6.35 -40.56 23.00
C HIS A 476 5.88 -40.04 24.35
N GLY A 477 4.59 -40.11 24.65
CA GLY A 477 3.97 -39.73 25.93
C GLY A 477 3.60 -40.89 26.86
N GLU A 478 3.88 -42.14 26.45
CA GLU A 478 3.90 -43.33 27.31
C GLU A 478 5.36 -43.71 27.63
#